data_0e6655db66e4869a2974bfc1db869b66
#
_entry.id   0e6655db66e4869a2974bfc1db869b66
#
_cell.length_a   1.000
_cell.length_b   1.000
_cell.length_c   1.000
_cell.angle_alpha   90.00
_cell.angle_beta   90.00
_cell.angle_gamma   90.00
#
_symmetry.space_group_name_H-M   'P 1'
#
loop_
_entity.id
_entity.type
_entity.pdbx_description
1 polymer ?
#
loop_
_entity_poly.entity_id
_entity_poly.type
_entity_poly.pdbx_seq_one_letter_code
_entity_poly.pdbx_strand_id
1 'polypeptide(L)'
;MYPPPLRHSLQSRLDEECARLVVDIRRIGVEGEPRTTFGELFDDDDVSNYYEALVGTLKAAKKRKMITFQGQLLLKGVSDKVEISIVE
;
A
#
# COMPACT_ATOMS: atom_id res chain seq x y z
N MET A 1 -22.94 -25.28 2.82
CA MET A 1 -22.65 -24.16 2.42
C MET A 1 -21.38 -24.03 1.77
N TYR A 2 -21.26 -23.17 0.87
CA TYR A 2 -20.22 -23.13 0.10
C TYR A 2 -19.38 -22.02 0.31
N PRO A 3 -18.06 -22.01 -0.05
CA PRO A 3 -17.16 -20.92 0.12
C PRO A 3 -17.62 -19.77 -0.74
N PRO A 4 -17.25 -18.56 -0.39
CA PRO A 4 -17.64 -17.43 -1.20
C PRO A 4 -16.97 -17.49 -2.55
N PRO A 5 -17.51 -16.81 -3.53
CA PRO A 5 -16.91 -16.77 -4.83
C PRO A 5 -15.53 -16.16 -4.77
N LEU A 6 -14.71 -16.49 -5.74
CA LEU A 6 -13.36 -15.97 -5.81
C LEU A 6 -13.31 -14.46 -5.75
N ARG A 7 -14.24 -13.81 -6.41
CA ARG A 7 -14.26 -12.35 -6.43
C ARG A 7 -14.40 -11.80 -5.02
N HIS A 8 -15.23 -12.40 -4.20
CA HIS A 8 -15.42 -11.98 -2.84
C HIS A 8 -14.12 -12.17 -2.04
N SER A 9 -13.45 -13.28 -2.23
CA SER A 9 -12.20 -13.54 -1.54
C SER A 9 -11.11 -12.57 -1.93
N LEU A 10 -11.01 -12.22 -3.22
CA LEU A 10 -10.02 -11.28 -3.68
C LEU A 10 -10.27 -9.89 -3.10
N GLN A 11 -11.53 -9.50 -3.00
CA GLN A 11 -11.85 -8.20 -2.44
C GLN A 11 -11.52 -8.14 -0.97
N SER A 12 -11.79 -9.20 -0.22
CA SER A 12 -11.45 -9.25 1.19
C SER A 12 -9.96 -9.14 1.40
N ARG A 13 -9.17 -9.81 0.56
CA ARG A 13 -7.73 -9.74 0.66
C ARG A 13 -7.22 -8.34 0.38
N LEU A 14 -7.80 -7.67 -0.62
CA LEU A 14 -7.40 -6.31 -0.94
C LEU A 14 -7.72 -5.37 0.23
N ASP A 15 -8.86 -5.57 0.89
CA ASP A 15 -9.22 -4.77 2.05
C ASP A 15 -8.19 -4.95 3.16
N GLU A 16 -7.76 -6.18 3.40
CA GLU A 16 -6.75 -6.46 4.41
C GLU A 16 -5.42 -5.84 4.04
N GLU A 17 -5.04 -5.90 2.77
CA GLU A 17 -3.79 -5.32 2.32
C GLU A 17 -3.79 -3.81 2.47
N CYS A 18 -4.91 -3.16 2.16
CA CYS A 18 -5.01 -1.72 2.31
C CYS A 18 -4.88 -1.31 3.79
N ALA A 19 -5.51 -2.06 4.69
CA ALA A 19 -5.41 -1.79 6.10
C ALA A 19 -3.98 -2.00 6.60
N ARG A 20 -3.34 -3.07 6.15
CA ARG A 20 -1.97 -3.36 6.53
C ARG A 20 -1.03 -2.31 5.99
N LEU A 21 -1.33 -1.74 4.82
CA LEU A 21 -0.50 -0.72 4.22
C LEU A 21 -0.37 0.50 5.12
N VAL A 22 -1.45 0.91 5.75
CA VAL A 22 -1.42 2.03 6.69
C VAL A 22 -0.44 1.74 7.83
N VAL A 23 -0.49 0.52 8.36
CA VAL A 23 0.40 0.09 9.42
C VAL A 23 1.86 0.12 8.95
N ASP A 24 2.10 -0.40 7.76
CA ASP A 24 3.46 -0.46 7.21
C ASP A 24 4.03 0.92 6.94
N ILE A 25 3.20 1.85 6.45
CA ILE A 25 3.64 3.22 6.22
C ILE A 25 4.07 3.86 7.54
N ARG A 26 3.30 3.64 8.61
CA ARG A 26 3.67 4.19 9.92
C ARG A 26 4.95 3.55 10.46
N ARG A 27 5.12 2.28 10.22
CA ARG A 27 6.29 1.53 10.69
C ARG A 27 7.57 1.95 9.99
N ILE A 28 7.49 2.09 8.66
CA ILE A 28 8.65 2.38 7.83
C ILE A 28 9.01 3.86 7.84
N GLY A 29 8.00 4.70 7.98
CA GLY A 29 8.20 6.14 7.92
C GLY A 29 9.03 6.67 9.07
N VAL A 30 9.34 7.95 8.97
CA VAL A 30 10.08 8.63 10.03
C VAL A 30 9.23 8.59 11.29
N GLU A 31 9.87 8.35 12.42
CA GLU A 31 9.19 8.22 13.68
C GLU A 31 8.15 9.31 13.91
N GLY A 32 6.93 8.87 14.16
CA GLY A 32 5.83 9.78 14.42
C GLY A 32 5.19 10.40 13.20
N GLU A 33 5.71 10.15 11.99
CA GLU A 33 5.14 10.72 10.79
C GLU A 33 4.37 9.69 9.98
N PRO A 34 3.17 10.03 9.52
CA PRO A 34 2.35 9.08 8.77
C PRO A 34 2.68 9.10 7.28
N ARG A 35 3.96 8.99 6.94
CA ARG A 35 4.39 9.02 5.54
C ARG A 35 5.72 8.34 5.32
N THR A 36 5.92 7.89 4.11
CA THR A 36 7.18 7.28 3.69
C THR A 36 7.33 7.52 2.20
N THR A 37 8.35 6.96 1.58
CA THR A 37 8.52 7.07 0.13
C THR A 37 8.23 5.72 -0.51
N PHE A 38 7.92 5.74 -1.80
CA PHE A 38 7.67 4.51 -2.54
C PHE A 38 8.89 3.58 -2.50
N GLY A 39 10.08 4.14 -2.63
CA GLY A 39 11.30 3.34 -2.59
C GLY A 39 11.48 2.62 -1.27
N GLU A 40 11.22 3.31 -0.17
CA GLU A 40 11.34 2.70 1.14
C GLU A 40 10.34 1.57 1.33
N LEU A 41 9.11 1.76 0.87
CA LEU A 41 8.12 0.70 0.92
C LEU A 41 8.54 -0.49 0.07
N PHE A 42 8.96 -0.22 -1.16
CA PHE A 42 9.32 -1.27 -2.10
C PHE A 42 10.50 -2.08 -1.61
N ASP A 43 11.46 -1.45 -0.95
CA ASP A 43 12.68 -2.12 -0.49
C ASP A 43 12.51 -2.82 0.85
N ASP A 44 11.39 -2.60 1.54
CA ASP A 44 11.18 -3.25 2.83
C ASP A 44 10.85 -4.74 2.63
N ASP A 45 11.56 -5.61 3.32
CA ASP A 45 11.38 -7.04 3.15
C ASP A 45 9.99 -7.54 3.51
N ASP A 46 9.42 -7.03 4.60
CA ASP A 46 8.08 -7.44 5.01
C ASP A 46 7.04 -7.02 3.99
N VAL A 47 7.17 -5.82 3.45
CA VAL A 47 6.27 -5.34 2.41
C VAL A 47 6.43 -6.19 1.16
N SER A 48 7.66 -6.45 0.77
CA SER A 48 7.94 -7.23 -0.42
C SER A 48 7.37 -8.64 -0.32
N ASN A 49 7.37 -9.21 0.86
CA ASN A 49 6.87 -10.58 1.06
C ASN A 49 5.37 -10.67 1.26
N TYR A 50 4.76 -9.62 1.75
CA TYR A 50 3.33 -9.66 2.05
C TYR A 50 2.44 -9.33 0.86
N TYR A 51 2.78 -8.29 0.11
CA TYR A 51 1.93 -7.83 -0.98
C TYR A 51 2.25 -8.53 -2.28
N GLU A 52 1.21 -9.02 -2.96
CA GLU A 52 1.42 -9.63 -4.25
C GLU A 52 1.67 -8.56 -5.31
N ALA A 53 0.98 -7.44 -5.19
CA ALA A 53 1.12 -6.34 -6.15
C ALA A 53 1.03 -5.03 -5.38
N LEU A 54 2.16 -4.62 -4.83
CA LEU A 54 2.21 -3.42 -4.00
C LEU A 54 1.63 -2.19 -4.70
N VAL A 55 1.99 -1.98 -5.96
CA VAL A 55 1.49 -0.81 -6.70
C VAL A 55 -0.03 -0.85 -6.82
N GLY A 56 -0.58 -2.03 -7.06
CA GLY A 56 -2.04 -2.19 -7.11
C GLY A 56 -2.70 -1.86 -5.79
N THR A 57 -2.10 -2.30 -4.70
CA THR A 57 -2.61 -2.01 -3.36
C THR A 57 -2.51 -0.51 -3.06
N LEU A 58 -1.42 0.13 -3.45
CA LEU A 58 -1.25 1.57 -3.27
C LEU A 58 -2.33 2.35 -4.03
N LYS A 59 -2.62 1.95 -5.26
CA LYS A 59 -3.65 2.60 -6.05
C LYS A 59 -5.03 2.40 -5.42
N ALA A 60 -5.31 1.20 -4.94
CA ALA A 60 -6.59 0.91 -4.30
C ALA A 60 -6.77 1.73 -3.02
N ALA A 61 -5.73 1.83 -2.21
CA ALA A 61 -5.79 2.61 -0.98
C ALA A 61 -5.95 4.10 -1.27
N LYS A 62 -5.31 4.59 -2.33
CA LYS A 62 -5.48 5.98 -2.74
C LYS A 62 -6.92 6.24 -3.18
N LYS A 63 -7.48 5.32 -3.95
CA LYS A 63 -8.85 5.45 -4.41
C LYS A 63 -9.83 5.45 -3.24
N ARG A 64 -9.51 4.71 -2.20
CA ARG A 64 -10.33 4.65 -0.98
C ARG A 64 -10.06 5.81 -0.03
N LYS A 65 -9.17 6.71 -0.40
CA LYS A 65 -8.81 7.89 0.38
C LYS A 65 -8.17 7.54 1.73
N MET A 66 -7.50 6.40 1.78
CA MET A 66 -6.75 6.00 2.96
C MET A 66 -5.35 6.57 2.95
N ILE A 67 -4.80 6.74 1.75
CA ILE A 67 -3.48 7.33 1.56
C ILE A 67 -3.52 8.26 0.37
N THR A 68 -2.46 9.03 0.19
CA THR A 68 -2.33 9.87 -0.98
C THR A 68 -0.89 9.89 -1.46
N PHE A 69 -0.70 10.09 -2.76
CA PHE A 69 0.62 10.31 -3.35
C PHE A 69 0.39 10.99 -4.69
N GLN A 70 1.42 11.68 -5.18
CA GLN A 70 1.30 12.39 -6.43
C GLN A 70 1.46 11.46 -7.62
N GLY A 71 0.73 11.72 -8.68
CA GLY A 71 0.80 10.94 -9.89
C GLY A 71 -0.04 9.69 -9.82
N GLN A 72 -0.07 8.97 -10.91
CA GLN A 72 -0.87 7.75 -10.97
C GLN A 72 -0.04 6.53 -11.27
N LEU A 73 1.22 6.73 -11.61
CA LEU A 73 2.10 5.63 -11.95
C LEU A 73 3.27 5.58 -10.99
N LEU A 74 3.49 4.43 -10.39
CA LEU A 74 4.62 4.22 -9.51
C LEU A 74 5.51 3.14 -10.10
N LEU A 75 6.75 3.53 -10.41
CA LEU A 75 7.72 2.61 -10.99
C LEU A 75 8.98 2.63 -10.16
N LYS A 76 9.45 1.45 -9.76
CA LYS A 76 10.70 1.34 -9.02
C LYS A 76 11.84 1.88 -9.90
N GLY A 77 12.68 2.68 -9.29
CA GLY A 77 13.78 3.34 -10.00
C GLY A 77 13.42 4.72 -10.51
N VAL A 78 12.13 4.98 -10.74
CA VAL A 78 11.69 6.28 -11.25
C VAL A 78 10.91 7.03 -10.17
N SER A 79 10.07 6.31 -9.45
CA SER A 79 9.18 6.91 -8.45
C SER A 79 9.65 6.71 -7.02
N ASP A 80 10.90 6.33 -6.81
CA ASP A 80 11.40 5.99 -5.49
C ASP A 80 11.24 7.13 -4.49
N LYS A 81 11.31 8.35 -4.94
CA LYS A 81 11.22 9.52 -4.06
C LYS A 81 9.80 10.05 -3.89
N VAL A 82 8.84 9.43 -4.52
CA VAL A 82 7.44 9.86 -4.38
C VAL A 82 6.99 9.59 -2.96
N GLU A 83 6.50 10.62 -2.32
CA GLU A 83 6.05 10.51 -0.93
C GLU A 83 4.66 9.91 -0.87
N ILE A 84 4.47 8.97 0.02
CA ILE A 84 3.20 8.30 0.24
C ILE A 84 2.77 8.62 1.66
N SER A 85 1.65 9.31 1.79
CA SER A 85 1.17 9.79 3.08
C SER A 85 -0.18 9.19 3.44
N ILE A 86 -0.39 8.99 4.74
CA ILE A 86 -1.69 8.52 5.22
C ILE A 86 -2.61 9.73 5.32
N VAL A 87 -3.83 9.57 4.83
CA VAL A 87 -4.85 10.62 4.94
C VAL A 87 -5.49 10.49 6.31
N GLU A 88 -5.36 11.51 7.11
CA GLU A 88 -5.90 11.50 8.47
C GLU A 88 -7.02 12.49 8.67
#